data_573be695a4136af569c540f07e6ac78c
#
_entry.id   573be695a4136af569c540f07e6ac78c
#
_cell.length_a   1.000
_cell.length_b   1.000
_cell.length_c   1.000
_cell.angle_alpha   90.00
_cell.angle_beta   90.00
_cell.angle_gamma   90.00
#
_symmetry.space_group_name_H-M   'P 1'
#
loop_
_entity.id
_entity.type
_entity.pdbx_description
1 polymer ?
#
loop_
_entity_poly.entity_id
_entity_poly.type
_entity_poly.pdbx_seq_one_letter_code
_entity_poly.pdbx_strand_id
1 'polypeptide(L)'
;MADSFDVVVIGAGPAGYVCAIRAAQLGLETACVESKSYEGGLGGTCLNWGCIPAKALLESAALAHKLQSQGAAFGVKPVQVEYDMGAAVERSRNISEKLTGGISYLFKKNEIESVIGHGRIAGKGKVHVEVEDGEDRELEAKHIVIATGSVMKTFPGFEFDREKVIGSREALALGELPSKMVVVGGGYVGVEFADVFDAFGVQVTLVEALDTLLPGFDQELGKTLARSYKKRGIDVRTGTRVKSLDRDADPMVLTVETKKGEETIETDLVLMAVGRRPVLEDVGLEEAGVETTDDGFIRVDKMLRTSVEGIYAIGDVAGQPMLAHKGSHEGIVAAEHIAGQNPHPLRHDNIPSIGYCHPEVASIGLSEEQAAEKGFDVKVGKFPLSAHGRALTAGDNEGFVKMVIDTKYGEVLGVHMIGHNVSELAAEAGIGRMLEATAEEFAAHPHGHPTMSEAVMEAALAAMDRAIHI
;
A
#
# COMPACT_ATOMS: atom_id res chain seq x y z
N MET A 1 -31.85 -19.56 -18.10
CA MET A 1 -30.75 -19.63 -19.10
C MET A 1 -29.55 -19.13 -18.36
N ALA A 2 -28.39 -19.72 -18.52
CA ALA A 2 -27.16 -19.19 -17.90
C ALA A 2 -26.86 -17.79 -18.50
N ASP A 3 -26.49 -16.83 -17.67
CA ASP A 3 -26.10 -15.51 -18.13
C ASP A 3 -24.69 -15.62 -18.74
N SER A 4 -24.52 -15.20 -19.99
CA SER A 4 -23.27 -15.36 -20.74
C SER A 4 -22.57 -14.03 -20.93
N PHE A 5 -21.25 -13.99 -20.66
CA PHE A 5 -20.41 -12.82 -20.74
C PHE A 5 -19.12 -13.11 -21.51
N ASP A 6 -18.50 -12.07 -22.05
CA ASP A 6 -17.14 -12.16 -22.58
C ASP A 6 -16.12 -12.29 -21.43
N VAL A 7 -16.33 -11.54 -20.35
CA VAL A 7 -15.44 -11.50 -19.18
C VAL A 7 -16.24 -11.57 -17.88
N VAL A 8 -15.86 -12.48 -17.00
CA VAL A 8 -16.31 -12.48 -15.60
C VAL A 8 -15.11 -12.21 -14.70
N VAL A 9 -15.18 -11.13 -13.90
CA VAL A 9 -14.14 -10.75 -12.93
C VAL A 9 -14.60 -11.17 -11.53
N ILE A 10 -13.78 -11.96 -10.81
CA ILE A 10 -14.05 -12.39 -9.44
C ILE A 10 -13.25 -11.52 -8.47
N GLY A 11 -13.93 -10.61 -7.79
CA GLY A 11 -13.39 -9.58 -6.90
C GLY A 11 -13.45 -8.18 -7.53
N ALA A 12 -14.02 -7.21 -6.81
CA ALA A 12 -14.14 -5.80 -7.21
C ALA A 12 -13.23 -4.85 -6.42
N GLY A 13 -12.08 -5.34 -5.95
CA GLY A 13 -10.99 -4.50 -5.46
C GLY A 13 -10.36 -3.67 -6.59
N PRO A 14 -9.32 -2.83 -6.30
CA PRO A 14 -8.71 -1.94 -7.31
C PRO A 14 -8.29 -2.63 -8.61
N ALA A 15 -7.81 -3.86 -8.53
CA ALA A 15 -7.47 -4.64 -9.71
C ALA A 15 -8.73 -5.03 -10.51
N GLY A 16 -9.74 -5.59 -9.82
CA GLY A 16 -10.91 -6.15 -10.47
C GLY A 16 -11.85 -5.09 -11.05
N TYR A 17 -12.22 -4.04 -10.28
CA TYR A 17 -13.12 -3.04 -10.82
C TYR A 17 -12.51 -2.26 -11.99
N VAL A 18 -11.19 -2.00 -11.96
CA VAL A 18 -10.49 -1.35 -13.08
C VAL A 18 -10.48 -2.27 -14.31
N CYS A 19 -10.19 -3.56 -14.12
CA CYS A 19 -10.25 -4.56 -15.18
C CYS A 19 -11.66 -4.62 -15.81
N ALA A 20 -12.71 -4.72 -15.00
CA ALA A 20 -14.09 -4.79 -15.46
C ALA A 20 -14.49 -3.54 -16.26
N ILE A 21 -14.18 -2.35 -15.76
CA ILE A 21 -14.45 -1.09 -16.46
C ILE A 21 -13.69 -1.03 -17.80
N ARG A 22 -12.39 -1.41 -17.79
CA ARG A 22 -11.59 -1.37 -19.03
C ARG A 22 -12.10 -2.38 -20.07
N ALA A 23 -12.46 -3.60 -19.65
CA ALA A 23 -13.04 -4.61 -20.53
C ALA A 23 -14.34 -4.10 -21.18
N ALA A 24 -15.25 -3.55 -20.39
CA ALA A 24 -16.50 -2.95 -20.89
C ALA A 24 -16.25 -1.78 -21.86
N GLN A 25 -15.28 -0.89 -21.58
CA GLN A 25 -14.88 0.20 -22.48
C GLN A 25 -14.35 -0.31 -23.82
N LEU A 26 -13.82 -1.52 -23.86
CA LEU A 26 -13.33 -2.19 -25.07
C LEU A 26 -14.44 -2.97 -25.81
N GLY A 27 -15.69 -2.88 -25.35
CA GLY A 27 -16.87 -3.48 -25.97
C GLY A 27 -17.11 -4.94 -25.58
N LEU A 28 -16.50 -5.42 -24.48
CA LEU A 28 -16.70 -6.77 -23.96
C LEU A 28 -17.89 -6.78 -22.99
N GLU A 29 -18.83 -7.72 -23.17
CA GLU A 29 -19.90 -7.98 -22.19
C GLU A 29 -19.26 -8.49 -20.88
N THR A 30 -19.41 -7.70 -19.80
CA THR A 30 -18.63 -7.89 -18.57
C THR A 30 -19.52 -8.03 -17.35
N ALA A 31 -19.24 -9.06 -16.51
CA ALA A 31 -19.77 -9.17 -15.17
C ALA A 31 -18.64 -9.06 -14.14
N CYS A 32 -18.95 -8.51 -12.97
CA CYS A 32 -18.05 -8.43 -11.83
C CYS A 32 -18.74 -8.97 -10.58
N VAL A 33 -18.15 -9.99 -9.99
CA VAL A 33 -18.65 -10.65 -8.77
C VAL A 33 -17.87 -10.14 -7.57
N GLU A 34 -18.56 -9.69 -6.51
CA GLU A 34 -17.91 -9.21 -5.29
C GLU A 34 -18.63 -9.73 -4.05
N SER A 35 -17.85 -10.20 -3.10
CA SER A 35 -18.36 -10.67 -1.81
C SER A 35 -18.47 -9.52 -0.81
N LYS A 36 -19.53 -9.51 0.01
CA LYS A 36 -19.61 -8.67 1.21
C LYS A 36 -18.93 -9.29 2.43
N SER A 37 -18.03 -10.26 2.20
CA SER A 37 -17.24 -10.86 3.26
C SER A 37 -16.57 -9.81 4.15
N TYR A 38 -15.98 -10.24 5.25
CA TYR A 38 -15.40 -9.40 6.29
C TYR A 38 -14.60 -8.16 5.81
N GLU A 39 -13.82 -8.26 4.73
CA GLU A 39 -13.09 -7.13 4.12
C GLU A 39 -13.61 -6.79 2.71
N GLY A 40 -14.71 -7.38 2.28
CA GLY A 40 -15.25 -7.24 0.94
C GLY A 40 -16.14 -6.02 0.71
N GLY A 41 -16.75 -6.00 -0.48
CA GLY A 41 -17.57 -4.92 -0.99
C GLY A 41 -16.92 -4.18 -2.15
N LEU A 42 -17.72 -3.50 -2.98
CA LEU A 42 -17.19 -2.75 -4.14
C LEU A 42 -16.05 -1.83 -3.73
N GLY A 43 -14.92 -1.91 -4.46
CA GLY A 43 -13.68 -1.23 -4.11
C GLY A 43 -12.73 -2.06 -3.24
N GLY A 44 -13.16 -3.24 -2.76
CA GLY A 44 -12.35 -4.20 -1.99
C GLY A 44 -11.76 -3.60 -0.71
N THR A 45 -10.74 -4.26 -0.18
CA THR A 45 -10.04 -3.83 1.03
C THR A 45 -9.53 -2.39 0.92
N CYS A 46 -8.96 -1.98 -0.21
CA CYS A 46 -8.33 -0.67 -0.35
C CYS A 46 -9.30 0.49 -0.07
N LEU A 47 -10.50 0.47 -0.65
CA LEU A 47 -11.46 1.57 -0.47
C LEU A 47 -12.24 1.45 0.83
N ASN A 48 -12.51 0.23 1.28
CA ASN A 48 -13.35 0.01 2.45
C ASN A 48 -12.56 -0.06 3.76
N TRP A 49 -11.42 -0.78 3.77
CA TRP A 49 -10.71 -1.18 5.00
C TRP A 49 -9.18 -1.11 4.85
N GLY A 50 -8.68 -0.25 3.97
CA GLY A 50 -7.24 -0.13 3.68
C GLY A 50 -6.82 1.30 3.35
N CYS A 51 -6.39 1.50 2.09
CA CYS A 51 -5.71 2.73 1.64
C CYS A 51 -6.49 4.00 1.95
N ILE A 52 -7.76 4.06 1.53
CA ILE A 52 -8.54 5.30 1.60
C ILE A 52 -8.85 5.71 3.04
N PRO A 53 -9.46 4.85 3.89
CA PRO A 53 -9.72 5.24 5.27
C PRO A 53 -8.44 5.50 6.07
N ALA A 54 -7.34 4.77 5.79
CA ALA A 54 -6.06 5.02 6.45
C ALA A 54 -5.51 6.40 6.10
N LYS A 55 -5.53 6.80 4.82
CA LYS A 55 -5.06 8.13 4.40
C LYS A 55 -5.96 9.23 4.96
N ALA A 56 -7.27 8.99 5.07
CA ALA A 56 -8.17 9.95 5.71
C ALA A 56 -7.84 10.16 7.22
N LEU A 57 -7.43 9.10 7.92
CA LEU A 57 -6.97 9.20 9.31
C LEU A 57 -5.59 9.85 9.41
N LEU A 58 -4.67 9.55 8.50
CA LEU A 58 -3.33 10.17 8.44
C LEU A 58 -3.42 11.69 8.21
N GLU A 59 -4.32 12.16 7.36
CA GLU A 59 -4.58 13.61 7.20
C GLU A 59 -5.08 14.26 8.50
N SER A 60 -5.95 13.56 9.24
CA SER A 60 -6.40 14.06 10.54
C SER A 60 -5.26 14.06 11.56
N ALA A 61 -4.41 13.04 11.56
CA ALA A 61 -3.23 12.94 12.40
C ALA A 61 -2.18 14.03 12.07
N ALA A 62 -1.94 14.27 10.78
CA ALA A 62 -1.02 15.32 10.33
C ALA A 62 -1.48 16.73 10.79
N LEU A 63 -2.79 17.01 10.71
CA LEU A 63 -3.36 18.26 11.21
C LEU A 63 -3.18 18.38 12.73
N ALA A 64 -3.49 17.31 13.47
CA ALA A 64 -3.35 17.27 14.92
C ALA A 64 -1.88 17.52 15.35
N HIS A 65 -0.95 16.78 14.73
CA HIS A 65 0.49 16.91 14.97
C HIS A 65 0.98 18.35 14.67
N LYS A 66 0.57 18.93 13.53
CA LYS A 66 0.99 20.28 13.12
C LYS A 66 0.49 21.35 14.09
N LEU A 67 -0.74 21.26 14.56
CA LEU A 67 -1.30 22.20 15.54
C LEU A 67 -0.60 22.10 16.88
N GLN A 68 -0.31 20.90 17.38
CA GLN A 68 0.34 20.71 18.68
C GLN A 68 1.81 21.12 18.67
N SER A 69 2.59 20.62 17.71
CA SER A 69 4.04 20.73 17.73
C SER A 69 4.56 22.00 17.06
N GLN A 70 3.84 22.56 16.10
CA GLN A 70 4.31 23.63 15.23
C GLN A 70 3.43 24.88 15.23
N GLY A 71 2.21 24.83 15.78
CA GLY A 71 1.25 25.94 15.70
C GLY A 71 1.85 27.29 16.10
N ALA A 72 2.61 27.34 17.19
CA ALA A 72 3.25 28.59 17.65
C ALA A 72 4.24 29.17 16.63
N ALA A 73 5.00 28.35 15.92
CA ALA A 73 5.95 28.80 14.90
C ALA A 73 5.23 29.38 13.67
N PHE A 74 4.00 28.91 13.39
CA PHE A 74 3.12 29.46 12.34
C PHE A 74 2.28 30.66 12.80
N GLY A 75 2.48 31.16 14.01
CA GLY A 75 1.70 32.27 14.57
C GLY A 75 0.29 31.86 15.05
N VAL A 76 0.00 30.58 15.06
CA VAL A 76 -1.26 30.02 15.59
C VAL A 76 -1.05 29.66 17.05
N LYS A 77 -1.88 30.22 17.95
CA LYS A 77 -1.85 29.90 19.39
C LYS A 77 -3.02 29.01 19.73
N PRO A 78 -2.90 27.68 19.59
CA PRO A 78 -3.96 26.78 20.03
C PRO A 78 -4.09 26.90 21.55
N VAL A 79 -5.31 27.08 22.01
CA VAL A 79 -5.60 27.19 23.46
C VAL A 79 -5.55 25.79 24.06
N GLN A 80 -6.17 24.85 23.40
CA GLN A 80 -6.17 23.41 23.71
C GLN A 80 -6.53 22.65 22.43
N VAL A 81 -5.86 21.55 22.17
CA VAL A 81 -6.24 20.63 21.09
C VAL A 81 -6.88 19.42 21.72
N GLU A 82 -8.15 19.21 21.46
CA GLU A 82 -8.88 18.01 21.87
C GLU A 82 -9.04 17.09 20.66
N TYR A 83 -8.93 15.80 20.88
CA TYR A 83 -9.04 14.80 19.83
C TYR A 83 -10.38 14.09 19.93
N ASP A 84 -11.05 13.98 18.79
CA ASP A 84 -12.24 13.16 18.60
C ASP A 84 -11.94 12.10 17.54
N MET A 85 -11.47 10.94 17.99
CA MET A 85 -11.18 9.83 17.09
C MET A 85 -12.45 9.29 16.43
N GLY A 86 -13.59 9.33 17.14
CA GLY A 86 -14.89 8.94 16.58
C GLY A 86 -15.25 9.79 15.37
N ALA A 87 -15.10 11.12 15.45
CA ALA A 87 -15.32 12.02 14.33
C ALA A 87 -14.32 11.81 13.17
N ALA A 88 -13.05 11.51 13.47
CA ALA A 88 -12.05 11.18 12.45
C ALA A 88 -12.39 9.88 11.73
N VAL A 89 -12.83 8.85 12.46
CA VAL A 89 -13.33 7.59 11.91
C VAL A 89 -14.56 7.81 11.04
N GLU A 90 -15.58 8.54 11.53
CA GLU A 90 -16.78 8.87 10.75
C GLU A 90 -16.42 9.57 9.43
N ARG A 91 -15.54 10.58 9.48
CA ARG A 91 -15.03 11.24 8.27
C ARG A 91 -14.39 10.24 7.30
N SER A 92 -13.59 9.32 7.80
CA SER A 92 -12.93 8.31 6.95
C SER A 92 -13.94 7.35 6.31
N ARG A 93 -14.97 6.93 7.04
CA ARG A 93 -16.05 6.08 6.52
C ARG A 93 -16.88 6.78 5.45
N ASN A 94 -17.26 8.04 5.67
CA ASN A 94 -17.99 8.85 4.69
C ASN A 94 -17.20 9.01 3.38
N ILE A 95 -15.88 9.13 3.42
CA ILE A 95 -15.02 9.16 2.22
C ILE A 95 -15.05 7.80 1.51
N SER A 96 -14.92 6.70 2.24
CA SER A 96 -15.01 5.34 1.69
C SER A 96 -16.34 5.10 1.00
N GLU A 97 -17.46 5.41 1.64
CA GLU A 97 -18.82 5.26 1.09
C GLU A 97 -19.02 6.08 -0.19
N LYS A 98 -18.52 7.31 -0.21
CA LYS A 98 -18.60 8.15 -1.41
C LYS A 98 -17.85 7.52 -2.58
N LEU A 99 -16.67 6.95 -2.36
CA LEU A 99 -15.85 6.34 -3.41
C LEU A 99 -16.42 5.00 -3.88
N THR A 100 -16.92 4.18 -2.98
CA THR A 100 -17.58 2.90 -3.35
C THR A 100 -18.88 3.13 -4.10
N GLY A 101 -19.67 4.15 -3.72
CA GLY A 101 -20.81 4.63 -4.50
C GLY A 101 -20.42 5.09 -5.91
N GLY A 102 -19.23 5.68 -6.05
CA GLY A 102 -18.66 6.04 -7.34
C GLY A 102 -18.40 4.83 -8.24
N ILE A 103 -17.92 3.69 -7.67
CA ILE A 103 -17.73 2.45 -8.44
C ILE A 103 -19.08 1.91 -8.93
N SER A 104 -20.10 1.89 -8.07
CA SER A 104 -21.46 1.47 -8.47
C SER A 104 -21.99 2.30 -9.65
N TYR A 105 -21.77 3.61 -9.61
CA TYR A 105 -22.11 4.50 -10.72
C TYR A 105 -21.33 4.15 -12.00
N LEU A 106 -20.00 3.89 -11.88
CA LEU A 106 -19.16 3.55 -13.03
C LEU A 106 -19.56 2.19 -13.65
N PHE A 107 -19.92 1.21 -12.83
CA PHE A 107 -20.43 -0.07 -13.31
C PHE A 107 -21.72 0.13 -14.10
N LYS A 108 -22.69 0.87 -13.56
CA LYS A 108 -23.93 1.19 -14.27
C LYS A 108 -23.68 1.97 -15.57
N LYS A 109 -22.75 2.95 -15.56
CA LYS A 109 -22.41 3.76 -16.74
C LYS A 109 -21.80 2.93 -17.88
N ASN A 110 -21.03 1.89 -17.53
CA ASN A 110 -20.36 1.02 -18.49
C ASN A 110 -21.11 -0.30 -18.73
N GLU A 111 -22.37 -0.41 -18.28
CA GLU A 111 -23.25 -1.57 -18.46
C GLU A 111 -22.65 -2.88 -17.93
N ILE A 112 -21.86 -2.79 -16.81
CA ILE A 112 -21.26 -3.94 -16.17
C ILE A 112 -22.28 -4.57 -15.21
N GLU A 113 -22.54 -5.87 -15.37
CA GLU A 113 -23.34 -6.64 -14.44
C GLU A 113 -22.62 -6.81 -13.12
N SER A 114 -23.18 -6.28 -12.03
CA SER A 114 -22.63 -6.36 -10.68
C SER A 114 -23.37 -7.43 -9.89
N VAL A 115 -22.68 -8.51 -9.53
CA VAL A 115 -23.25 -9.61 -8.76
C VAL A 115 -22.62 -9.61 -7.36
N ILE A 116 -23.46 -9.50 -6.33
CA ILE A 116 -23.01 -9.55 -4.93
C ILE A 116 -23.17 -10.98 -4.43
N GLY A 117 -22.03 -11.63 -4.18
CA GLY A 117 -21.98 -13.01 -3.74
C GLY A 117 -20.55 -13.57 -3.78
N HIS A 118 -20.37 -14.79 -3.31
CA HIS A 118 -19.10 -15.48 -3.36
C HIS A 118 -18.96 -16.23 -4.69
N GLY A 119 -18.01 -15.76 -5.53
CA GLY A 119 -17.73 -16.33 -6.85
C GLY A 119 -16.60 -17.36 -6.81
N ARG A 120 -16.83 -18.53 -7.42
CA ARG A 120 -15.80 -19.56 -7.62
C ARG A 120 -15.84 -20.12 -9.03
N ILE A 121 -14.72 -20.57 -9.53
CA ILE A 121 -14.62 -21.25 -10.82
C ILE A 121 -15.26 -22.63 -10.67
N ALA A 122 -16.28 -22.94 -11.49
CA ALA A 122 -17.04 -24.19 -11.44
C ALA A 122 -16.77 -25.08 -12.67
N GLY A 123 -15.66 -24.87 -13.37
CA GLY A 123 -15.26 -25.57 -14.58
C GLY A 123 -14.86 -24.62 -15.70
N LYS A 124 -14.56 -25.18 -16.88
CA LYS A 124 -14.10 -24.38 -18.03
C LYS A 124 -15.19 -23.40 -18.47
N GLY A 125 -14.86 -22.10 -18.34
CA GLY A 125 -15.76 -21.02 -18.75
C GLY A 125 -17.02 -20.87 -17.88
N LYS A 126 -16.99 -21.34 -16.63
CA LYS A 126 -18.13 -21.23 -15.70
C LYS A 126 -17.70 -20.68 -14.35
N VAL A 127 -18.48 -19.73 -13.85
CA VAL A 127 -18.35 -19.18 -12.51
C VAL A 127 -19.68 -19.43 -11.79
N HIS A 128 -19.60 -20.14 -10.68
CA HIS A 128 -20.71 -20.28 -9.74
C HIS A 128 -20.65 -19.14 -8.73
N VAL A 129 -21.79 -18.52 -8.47
CA VAL A 129 -21.89 -17.43 -7.49
C VAL A 129 -22.94 -17.80 -6.45
N GLU A 130 -22.49 -17.97 -5.21
CA GLU A 130 -23.36 -18.07 -4.04
C GLU A 130 -23.83 -16.65 -3.71
N VAL A 131 -25.06 -16.30 -4.13
CA VAL A 131 -25.63 -14.95 -3.97
C VAL A 131 -26.09 -14.75 -2.53
N GLU A 132 -25.69 -13.65 -1.90
CA GLU A 132 -25.99 -13.40 -0.47
C GLU A 132 -27.49 -13.25 -0.18
N ASP A 133 -28.22 -12.59 -1.08
CA ASP A 133 -29.65 -12.33 -0.96
C ASP A 133 -30.37 -12.77 -2.25
N GLY A 134 -30.49 -14.09 -2.48
CA GLY A 134 -31.14 -14.59 -3.69
C GLY A 134 -30.85 -16.05 -3.98
N GLU A 135 -31.16 -16.48 -5.19
CA GLU A 135 -30.78 -17.79 -5.70
C GLU A 135 -29.38 -17.75 -6.28
N ASP A 136 -28.62 -18.83 -6.10
CA ASP A 136 -27.29 -18.98 -6.69
C ASP A 136 -27.34 -18.82 -8.21
N ARG A 137 -26.27 -18.23 -8.76
CA ARG A 137 -26.17 -17.97 -10.21
C ARG A 137 -25.01 -18.75 -10.82
N GLU A 138 -25.24 -19.26 -12.02
CA GLU A 138 -24.21 -19.78 -12.90
C GLU A 138 -23.95 -18.76 -14.01
N LEU A 139 -22.72 -18.23 -14.10
CA LEU A 139 -22.29 -17.30 -15.14
C LEU A 139 -21.38 -18.05 -16.12
N GLU A 140 -21.70 -17.97 -17.42
CA GLU A 140 -20.83 -18.46 -18.48
C GLU A 140 -19.90 -17.34 -18.93
N ALA A 141 -18.62 -17.63 -19.10
CA ALA A 141 -17.59 -16.64 -19.44
C ALA A 141 -16.63 -17.18 -20.50
N LYS A 142 -16.31 -16.38 -21.52
CA LYS A 142 -15.19 -16.69 -22.42
C LYS A 142 -13.85 -16.55 -21.71
N HIS A 143 -13.75 -15.55 -20.80
CA HIS A 143 -12.58 -15.31 -19.98
C HIS A 143 -12.97 -15.08 -18.51
N ILE A 144 -12.19 -15.65 -17.59
CA ILE A 144 -12.36 -15.45 -16.14
C ILE A 144 -11.12 -14.71 -15.62
N VAL A 145 -11.33 -13.66 -14.82
CA VAL A 145 -10.25 -12.89 -14.19
C VAL A 145 -10.37 -13.04 -12.68
N ILE A 146 -9.36 -13.64 -12.05
CA ILE A 146 -9.28 -13.81 -10.61
C ILE A 146 -8.63 -12.57 -10.00
N ALA A 147 -9.39 -11.84 -9.17
CA ALA A 147 -8.96 -10.60 -8.50
C ALA A 147 -9.38 -10.59 -7.02
N THR A 148 -9.35 -11.75 -6.38
CA THR A 148 -9.85 -11.99 -5.02
C THR A 148 -9.04 -11.32 -3.90
N GLY A 149 -7.89 -10.72 -4.24
CA GLY A 149 -7.13 -9.87 -3.34
C GLY A 149 -6.40 -10.63 -2.23
N SER A 150 -6.32 -10.01 -1.06
CA SER A 150 -5.56 -10.53 0.08
C SER A 150 -6.23 -10.21 1.41
N VAL A 151 -5.81 -10.94 2.47
CA VAL A 151 -6.24 -10.71 3.86
C VAL A 151 -5.02 -10.55 4.77
N MET A 152 -5.24 -9.95 5.94
CA MET A 152 -4.20 -9.78 6.95
C MET A 152 -3.63 -11.12 7.43
N LYS A 153 -2.32 -11.18 7.64
CA LYS A 153 -1.64 -12.29 8.29
C LYS A 153 -1.65 -12.15 9.80
N THR A 154 -1.70 -13.29 10.46
CA THR A 154 -1.34 -13.46 11.86
C THR A 154 -0.57 -14.77 12.02
N PHE A 155 -0.18 -15.13 13.23
CA PHE A 155 0.52 -16.38 13.55
C PHE A 155 0.04 -16.91 14.90
N PRO A 156 0.34 -18.20 15.22
CA PRO A 156 -0.15 -18.85 16.42
C PRO A 156 0.16 -18.06 17.71
N GLY A 157 -0.86 -17.92 18.57
CA GLY A 157 -0.80 -17.12 19.79
C GLY A 157 -1.16 -15.64 19.63
N PHE A 158 -1.35 -15.17 18.37
CA PHE A 158 -1.74 -13.80 18.03
C PHE A 158 -2.95 -13.75 17.11
N GLU A 159 -3.83 -14.76 17.20
CA GLU A 159 -5.08 -14.79 16.45
C GLU A 159 -5.94 -13.57 16.77
N PHE A 160 -6.61 -13.04 15.74
CA PHE A 160 -7.50 -11.90 15.88
C PHE A 160 -8.71 -12.26 16.74
N ASP A 161 -8.88 -11.61 17.88
CA ASP A 161 -10.11 -11.63 18.67
C ASP A 161 -10.98 -10.38 18.42
N ARG A 162 -10.44 -9.39 17.69
CA ARG A 162 -11.08 -8.12 17.32
C ARG A 162 -11.33 -7.17 18.48
N GLU A 163 -10.82 -7.45 19.64
CA GLU A 163 -10.94 -6.66 20.87
C GLU A 163 -9.56 -6.30 21.44
N LYS A 164 -8.72 -7.30 21.73
CA LYS A 164 -7.39 -7.16 22.32
C LYS A 164 -6.28 -7.33 21.30
N VAL A 165 -6.49 -8.21 20.31
CA VAL A 165 -5.60 -8.41 19.16
C VAL A 165 -6.37 -8.11 17.89
N ILE A 166 -6.04 -7.00 17.26
CA ILE A 166 -6.77 -6.44 16.13
C ILE A 166 -5.95 -6.42 14.84
N GLY A 167 -6.64 -6.36 13.71
CA GLY A 167 -6.07 -6.08 12.41
C GLY A 167 -6.30 -4.63 11.97
N SER A 168 -5.91 -4.33 10.71
CA SER A 168 -6.10 -2.99 10.15
C SER A 168 -7.56 -2.54 10.09
N ARG A 169 -8.50 -3.47 9.89
CA ARG A 169 -9.93 -3.17 9.82
C ARG A 169 -10.46 -2.60 11.13
N GLU A 170 -10.18 -3.27 12.25
CA GLU A 170 -10.61 -2.81 13.56
C GLU A 170 -9.93 -1.49 13.92
N ALA A 171 -8.62 -1.36 13.61
CA ALA A 171 -7.86 -0.14 13.82
C ALA A 171 -8.46 1.06 13.07
N LEU A 172 -8.97 0.87 11.85
CA LEU A 172 -9.65 1.91 11.06
C LEU A 172 -11.05 2.27 11.58
N ALA A 173 -11.63 1.44 12.44
CA ALA A 173 -12.94 1.66 13.03
C ALA A 173 -12.88 1.96 14.55
N LEU A 174 -11.68 2.11 15.11
CA LEU A 174 -11.47 2.29 16.54
C LEU A 174 -11.88 3.71 16.97
N GLY A 175 -13.08 3.84 17.54
CA GLY A 175 -13.61 5.12 18.00
C GLY A 175 -13.11 5.56 19.37
N GLU A 176 -12.71 4.60 20.23
CA GLU A 176 -12.14 4.85 21.56
C GLU A 176 -10.66 4.46 21.55
N LEU A 177 -9.81 5.34 22.06
CA LEU A 177 -8.36 5.16 22.03
C LEU A 177 -7.88 4.42 23.30
N PRO A 178 -7.01 3.40 23.16
CA PRO A 178 -6.31 2.81 24.30
C PRO A 178 -5.27 3.80 24.86
N SER A 179 -4.84 3.60 26.11
CA SER A 179 -3.71 4.37 26.64
C SER A 179 -2.38 3.93 26.03
N LYS A 180 -2.21 2.60 25.86
CA LYS A 180 -0.99 1.98 25.32
C LYS A 180 -1.36 1.02 24.19
N MET A 181 -0.60 1.09 23.09
CA MET A 181 -0.76 0.19 21.95
C MET A 181 0.60 -0.36 21.52
N VAL A 182 0.64 -1.67 21.28
CA VAL A 182 1.76 -2.30 20.56
C VAL A 182 1.35 -2.55 19.12
N VAL A 183 2.13 -2.02 18.18
CA VAL A 183 2.02 -2.32 16.74
C VAL A 183 3.11 -3.34 16.39
N VAL A 184 2.71 -4.51 15.90
CA VAL A 184 3.62 -5.59 15.49
C VAL A 184 3.76 -5.59 13.97
N GLY A 185 4.98 -5.28 13.50
CA GLY A 185 5.33 -5.14 12.09
C GLY A 185 5.61 -3.70 11.68
N GLY A 186 6.83 -3.45 11.21
CA GLY A 186 7.34 -2.13 10.79
C GLY A 186 7.25 -1.86 9.28
N GLY A 187 6.37 -2.59 8.56
CA GLY A 187 6.00 -2.29 7.17
C GLY A 187 5.14 -1.03 7.06
N TYR A 188 4.78 -0.62 5.81
CA TYR A 188 3.99 0.60 5.59
C TYR A 188 2.67 0.66 6.39
N VAL A 189 1.97 -0.46 6.57
CA VAL A 189 0.74 -0.49 7.39
C VAL A 189 1.05 -0.17 8.86
N GLY A 190 2.07 -0.83 9.43
CA GLY A 190 2.42 -0.64 10.84
C GLY A 190 2.95 0.76 11.13
N VAL A 191 3.80 1.32 10.27
CA VAL A 191 4.30 2.69 10.47
C VAL A 191 3.19 3.73 10.34
N GLU A 192 2.26 3.56 9.39
CA GLU A 192 1.13 4.47 9.23
C GLU A 192 0.20 4.47 10.46
N PHE A 193 -0.15 3.30 11.00
CA PHE A 193 -0.95 3.24 12.22
C PHE A 193 -0.20 3.74 13.45
N ALA A 194 1.11 3.45 13.56
CA ALA A 194 1.91 4.01 14.65
C ALA A 194 1.89 5.54 14.63
N ASP A 195 1.96 6.15 13.44
CA ASP A 195 1.85 7.59 13.25
C ASP A 195 0.48 8.14 13.64
N VAL A 196 -0.60 7.52 13.15
CA VAL A 196 -1.97 7.93 13.47
C VAL A 196 -2.21 7.92 14.98
N PHE A 197 -1.95 6.80 15.65
CA PHE A 197 -2.27 6.66 17.07
C PHE A 197 -1.39 7.51 17.97
N ASP A 198 -0.09 7.67 17.64
CA ASP A 198 0.80 8.61 18.33
C ASP A 198 0.29 10.06 18.23
N ALA A 199 -0.12 10.50 17.03
CA ALA A 199 -0.65 11.85 16.82
C ALA A 199 -1.93 12.13 17.61
N PHE A 200 -2.72 11.08 17.89
CA PHE A 200 -3.92 11.15 18.74
C PHE A 200 -3.64 10.89 20.23
N GLY A 201 -2.37 10.81 20.64
CA GLY A 201 -1.96 10.76 22.05
C GLY A 201 -1.86 9.37 22.67
N VAL A 202 -1.93 8.30 21.88
CA VAL A 202 -1.69 6.92 22.36
C VAL A 202 -0.20 6.69 22.56
N GLN A 203 0.20 6.06 23.65
CA GLN A 203 1.57 5.60 23.84
C GLN A 203 1.84 4.38 22.95
N VAL A 204 2.57 4.59 21.84
CA VAL A 204 2.81 3.55 20.83
C VAL A 204 4.18 2.92 21.01
N THR A 205 4.21 1.57 21.02
CA THR A 205 5.42 0.77 20.83
C THR A 205 5.32 0.06 19.49
N LEU A 206 6.27 0.31 18.57
CA LEU A 206 6.37 -0.32 17.26
C LEU A 206 7.45 -1.38 17.28
N VAL A 207 7.07 -2.66 17.12
CA VAL A 207 7.98 -3.82 17.16
C VAL A 207 8.19 -4.36 15.75
N GLU A 208 9.43 -4.45 15.30
CA GLU A 208 9.82 -4.98 13.99
C GLU A 208 10.92 -6.05 14.17
N ALA A 209 10.71 -7.21 13.55
CA ALA A 209 11.65 -8.34 13.64
C ALA A 209 12.96 -8.10 12.88
N LEU A 210 12.91 -7.30 11.82
CA LEU A 210 14.09 -6.93 11.04
C LEU A 210 14.80 -5.72 11.65
N ASP A 211 16.05 -5.49 11.24
CA ASP A 211 16.90 -4.43 11.80
C ASP A 211 16.49 -3.00 11.31
N THR A 212 15.53 -2.88 10.39
CA THR A 212 15.06 -1.59 9.88
C THR A 212 13.54 -1.58 9.70
N LEU A 213 12.93 -0.40 9.79
CA LEU A 213 11.56 -0.17 9.35
C LEU A 213 11.48 -0.21 7.82
N LEU A 214 10.28 -0.40 7.28
CA LEU A 214 9.97 -0.42 5.86
C LEU A 214 10.84 -1.43 5.09
N PRO A 215 10.77 -2.72 5.44
CA PRO A 215 11.51 -3.75 4.73
C PRO A 215 11.14 -3.73 3.23
N GLY A 216 12.17 -3.81 2.38
CA GLY A 216 12.01 -3.70 0.91
C GLY A 216 12.21 -2.29 0.34
N PHE A 217 12.24 -1.26 1.17
CA PHE A 217 12.69 0.09 0.79
C PHE A 217 14.21 0.21 0.90
N ASP A 218 14.77 1.30 0.38
CA ASP A 218 16.15 1.67 0.67
C ASP A 218 16.35 1.77 2.18
N GLN A 219 17.41 1.14 2.71
CA GLN A 219 17.62 1.02 4.16
C GLN A 219 17.76 2.36 4.87
N GLU A 220 18.25 3.39 4.19
CA GLU A 220 18.44 4.71 4.77
C GLU A 220 17.10 5.39 5.09
N LEU A 221 16.05 5.09 4.30
CA LEU A 221 14.69 5.56 4.55
C LEU A 221 14.15 5.00 5.87
N GLY A 222 14.21 3.68 6.05
CA GLY A 222 13.74 3.04 7.27
C GLY A 222 14.49 3.46 8.53
N LYS A 223 15.82 3.65 8.43
CA LYS A 223 16.64 4.17 9.53
C LYS A 223 16.30 5.62 9.87
N THR A 224 16.00 6.43 8.86
CA THR A 224 15.63 7.84 9.07
C THR A 224 14.24 7.96 9.68
N LEU A 225 13.27 7.18 9.19
CA LEU A 225 11.94 7.11 9.77
C LEU A 225 11.97 6.67 11.25
N ALA A 226 12.76 5.63 11.57
CA ALA A 226 12.91 5.16 12.95
C ALA A 226 13.49 6.23 13.88
N ARG A 227 14.43 7.06 13.39
CA ARG A 227 14.96 8.19 14.16
C ARG A 227 13.92 9.30 14.38
N SER A 228 13.14 9.62 13.35
CA SER A 228 12.05 10.59 13.41
C SER A 228 11.00 10.15 14.44
N TYR A 229 10.57 8.91 14.39
CA TYR A 229 9.60 8.34 15.32
C TYR A 229 10.08 8.36 16.77
N LYS A 230 11.32 7.96 17.02
CA LYS A 230 11.93 8.01 18.37
C LYS A 230 11.99 9.44 18.91
N LYS A 231 12.31 10.43 18.05
CA LYS A 231 12.33 11.84 18.43
C LYS A 231 10.94 12.36 18.82
N ARG A 232 9.88 11.81 18.22
CA ARG A 232 8.50 12.14 18.57
C ARG A 232 8.00 11.43 19.84
N GLY A 233 8.66 10.36 20.29
CA GLY A 233 8.30 9.61 21.49
C GLY A 233 7.76 8.20 21.23
N ILE A 234 7.63 7.77 19.98
CA ILE A 234 7.25 6.39 19.65
C ILE A 234 8.41 5.46 20.03
N ASP A 235 8.12 4.41 20.82
CA ASP A 235 9.10 3.39 21.19
C ASP A 235 9.31 2.42 20.02
N VAL A 236 10.31 2.69 19.17
CA VAL A 236 10.64 1.86 17.99
C VAL A 236 11.67 0.80 18.36
N ARG A 237 11.27 -0.46 18.25
CA ARG A 237 12.07 -1.65 18.57
C ARG A 237 12.28 -2.50 17.32
N THR A 238 13.33 -2.19 16.55
CA THR A 238 13.80 -3.02 15.43
C THR A 238 14.68 -4.17 15.92
N GLY A 239 14.83 -5.24 15.13
CA GLY A 239 15.56 -6.45 15.52
C GLY A 239 14.93 -7.16 16.72
N THR A 240 13.61 -7.02 16.90
CA THR A 240 12.85 -7.49 18.06
C THR A 240 11.70 -8.37 17.60
N ARG A 241 11.63 -9.60 18.09
CA ARG A 241 10.60 -10.57 17.73
C ARG A 241 9.60 -10.75 18.86
N VAL A 242 8.31 -10.73 18.53
CA VAL A 242 7.27 -11.12 19.50
C VAL A 242 7.28 -12.62 19.71
N LYS A 243 7.12 -13.08 20.96
CA LYS A 243 7.14 -14.49 21.35
C LYS A 243 5.80 -14.98 21.87
N SER A 244 5.21 -14.26 22.79
CA SER A 244 3.94 -14.64 23.40
C SER A 244 3.21 -13.43 23.94
N LEU A 245 1.89 -13.57 24.09
CA LEU A 245 1.00 -12.56 24.66
C LEU A 245 0.18 -13.20 25.78
N ASP A 246 0.34 -12.69 27.00
CA ASP A 246 -0.57 -12.96 28.11
C ASP A 246 -1.77 -12.04 28.01
N ARG A 247 -2.88 -12.57 27.48
CA ARG A 247 -4.16 -11.83 27.27
C ARG A 247 -4.99 -11.71 28.55
N ASP A 248 -4.69 -12.53 29.55
CA ASP A 248 -5.47 -12.57 30.82
C ASP A 248 -4.95 -11.55 31.82
N ALA A 249 -3.71 -11.06 31.64
CA ALA A 249 -3.18 -9.96 32.43
C ALA A 249 -3.87 -8.63 32.09
N ASP A 250 -3.95 -7.73 33.07
CA ASP A 250 -4.52 -6.39 32.92
C ASP A 250 -3.57 -5.34 33.57
N PRO A 251 -2.82 -4.56 32.76
CA PRO A 251 -2.76 -4.59 31.28
C PRO A 251 -2.15 -5.89 30.73
N MET A 252 -2.46 -6.24 29.47
CA MET A 252 -1.82 -7.38 28.78
C MET A 252 -0.30 -7.29 28.81
N VAL A 253 0.38 -8.46 28.80
CA VAL A 253 1.85 -8.51 28.79
C VAL A 253 2.35 -9.22 27.54
N LEU A 254 2.99 -8.47 26.67
CA LEU A 254 3.67 -8.97 25.48
C LEU A 254 5.13 -9.33 25.82
N THR A 255 5.54 -10.58 25.58
CA THR A 255 6.93 -10.99 25.66
C THR A 255 7.59 -10.85 24.29
N VAL A 256 8.74 -10.19 24.26
CA VAL A 256 9.55 -9.98 23.05
C VAL A 256 10.96 -10.51 23.26
N GLU A 257 11.58 -10.94 22.16
CA GLU A 257 12.98 -11.38 22.12
C GLU A 257 13.83 -10.32 21.41
N THR A 258 14.84 -9.83 22.10
CA THR A 258 15.82 -8.87 21.60
C THR A 258 17.21 -9.52 21.52
N LYS A 259 18.18 -8.85 20.90
CA LYS A 259 19.60 -9.28 20.91
C LYS A 259 20.19 -9.39 22.33
N LYS A 260 19.54 -8.83 23.35
CA LYS A 260 19.98 -8.83 24.76
C LYS A 260 19.24 -9.87 25.61
N GLY A 261 18.25 -10.54 25.08
CA GLY A 261 17.39 -11.49 25.78
C GLY A 261 15.91 -11.11 25.70
N GLU A 262 15.11 -11.75 26.54
CA GLU A 262 13.67 -11.52 26.62
C GLU A 262 13.36 -10.26 27.44
N GLU A 263 12.38 -9.52 26.98
CA GLU A 263 11.82 -8.32 27.61
C GLU A 263 10.29 -8.41 27.58
N THR A 264 9.62 -7.69 28.46
CA THR A 264 8.16 -7.60 28.48
C THR A 264 7.70 -6.18 28.19
N ILE A 265 6.53 -6.05 27.55
CA ILE A 265 5.87 -4.79 27.23
C ILE A 265 4.41 -4.90 27.69
N GLU A 266 3.99 -3.96 28.54
CA GLU A 266 2.58 -3.84 28.92
C GLU A 266 1.82 -3.08 27.84
N THR A 267 0.60 -3.53 27.52
CA THR A 267 -0.24 -2.90 26.49
C THR A 267 -1.73 -3.16 26.73
N ASP A 268 -2.57 -2.22 26.30
CA ASP A 268 -4.03 -2.36 26.32
C ASP A 268 -4.53 -3.00 25.01
N LEU A 269 -3.78 -2.83 23.90
CA LEU A 269 -4.16 -3.28 22.56
C LEU A 269 -2.94 -3.71 21.76
N VAL A 270 -3.08 -4.79 20.99
CA VAL A 270 -2.07 -5.25 20.03
C VAL A 270 -2.63 -5.16 18.61
N LEU A 271 -1.98 -4.37 17.75
CA LEU A 271 -2.26 -4.30 16.33
C LEU A 271 -1.28 -5.17 15.54
N MET A 272 -1.80 -6.19 14.85
CA MET A 272 -0.99 -7.04 13.99
C MET A 272 -0.88 -6.46 12.58
N ALA A 273 0.34 -6.07 12.18
CA ALA A 273 0.65 -5.48 10.87
C ALA A 273 1.79 -6.26 10.16
N VAL A 274 1.80 -7.59 10.31
CA VAL A 274 2.87 -8.50 9.84
C VAL A 274 2.74 -8.93 8.37
N GLY A 275 1.97 -8.21 7.61
CA GLY A 275 1.76 -8.42 6.18
C GLY A 275 0.42 -9.05 5.83
N ARG A 276 0.29 -9.42 4.55
CA ARG A 276 -0.94 -9.95 3.97
C ARG A 276 -0.65 -11.27 3.25
N ARG A 277 -1.67 -12.09 3.04
CA ARG A 277 -1.62 -13.30 2.21
C ARG A 277 -2.72 -13.24 1.14
N PRO A 278 -2.49 -13.82 -0.05
CA PRO A 278 -3.52 -13.88 -1.08
C PRO A 278 -4.72 -14.72 -0.62
N VAL A 279 -5.90 -14.40 -1.12
CA VAL A 279 -7.12 -15.17 -0.93
C VAL A 279 -7.28 -16.15 -2.09
N LEU A 280 -6.97 -17.41 -1.82
CA LEU A 280 -7.02 -18.50 -2.80
C LEU A 280 -8.04 -19.58 -2.42
N GLU A 281 -8.49 -19.56 -1.18
CA GLU A 281 -9.47 -20.52 -0.65
C GLU A 281 -10.82 -20.31 -1.31
N ASP A 282 -11.50 -21.41 -1.63
CA ASP A 282 -12.86 -21.45 -2.19
C ASP A 282 -13.02 -20.71 -3.54
N VAL A 283 -11.93 -20.50 -4.27
CA VAL A 283 -11.93 -19.89 -5.62
C VAL A 283 -12.11 -20.92 -6.72
N GLY A 284 -11.92 -22.22 -6.42
CA GLY A 284 -12.01 -23.32 -7.41
C GLY A 284 -10.75 -23.47 -8.25
N LEU A 285 -9.56 -23.13 -7.71
CA LEU A 285 -8.29 -23.16 -8.45
C LEU A 285 -7.86 -24.60 -8.81
N GLU A 286 -7.97 -25.55 -7.86
CA GLU A 286 -7.57 -26.93 -8.05
C GLU A 286 -8.43 -27.60 -9.11
N GLU A 287 -9.76 -27.43 -9.04
CA GLU A 287 -10.72 -27.98 -9.99
C GLU A 287 -10.53 -27.40 -11.40
N ALA A 288 -10.09 -26.15 -11.48
CA ALA A 288 -9.78 -25.49 -12.75
C ALA A 288 -8.39 -25.84 -13.30
N GLY A 289 -7.50 -26.44 -12.49
CA GLY A 289 -6.12 -26.75 -12.86
C GLY A 289 -5.21 -25.53 -12.90
N VAL A 290 -5.53 -24.49 -12.14
CA VAL A 290 -4.72 -23.26 -12.04
C VAL A 290 -3.53 -23.50 -11.11
N GLU A 291 -2.32 -23.28 -11.62
CA GLU A 291 -1.08 -23.47 -10.86
C GLU A 291 -0.79 -22.30 -9.94
N THR A 292 -0.22 -22.62 -8.77
CA THR A 292 0.32 -21.64 -7.83
C THR A 292 1.85 -21.69 -7.79
N THR A 293 2.46 -20.62 -7.28
CA THR A 293 3.89 -20.55 -6.99
C THR A 293 4.19 -21.14 -5.61
N ASP A 294 5.46 -21.42 -5.31
CA ASP A 294 5.90 -21.90 -3.99
C ASP A 294 5.61 -20.90 -2.88
N ASP A 295 5.55 -19.60 -3.21
CA ASP A 295 5.19 -18.51 -2.28
C ASP A 295 3.67 -18.34 -2.09
N GLY A 296 2.86 -19.20 -2.71
CA GLY A 296 1.41 -19.24 -2.55
C GLY A 296 0.66 -18.17 -3.35
N PHE A 297 1.17 -17.70 -4.49
CA PHE A 297 0.45 -16.85 -5.43
C PHE A 297 -0.02 -17.64 -6.65
N ILE A 298 -1.00 -17.13 -7.39
CA ILE A 298 -1.36 -17.70 -8.69
C ILE A 298 -0.24 -17.42 -9.67
N ARG A 299 0.25 -18.45 -10.36
CA ARG A 299 1.28 -18.33 -11.40
C ARG A 299 0.70 -17.66 -12.62
N VAL A 300 1.32 -16.55 -13.05
CA VAL A 300 0.93 -15.81 -14.24
C VAL A 300 2.12 -15.49 -15.14
N ASP A 301 1.86 -15.29 -16.43
CA ASP A 301 2.83 -14.73 -17.35
C ASP A 301 2.79 -13.18 -17.37
N LYS A 302 3.57 -12.57 -18.28
CA LYS A 302 3.65 -11.11 -18.43
C LYS A 302 2.34 -10.45 -18.86
N MET A 303 1.40 -11.22 -19.44
CA MET A 303 0.06 -10.77 -19.83
C MET A 303 -1.00 -11.20 -18.83
N LEU A 304 -0.57 -11.66 -17.63
CA LEU A 304 -1.42 -12.06 -16.50
C LEU A 304 -2.25 -13.30 -16.78
N ARG A 305 -1.89 -14.11 -17.80
CA ARG A 305 -2.52 -15.41 -18.09
C ARG A 305 -2.03 -16.43 -17.07
N THR A 306 -2.93 -17.25 -16.58
CA THR A 306 -2.59 -18.42 -15.73
C THR A 306 -2.11 -19.59 -16.59
N SER A 307 -1.85 -20.74 -15.97
CA SER A 307 -1.57 -22.02 -16.65
C SER A 307 -2.76 -22.54 -17.49
N VAL A 308 -3.97 -21.99 -17.29
CA VAL A 308 -5.20 -22.42 -17.94
C VAL A 308 -5.69 -21.39 -18.95
N GLU A 309 -5.92 -21.81 -20.18
CA GLU A 309 -6.42 -20.96 -21.26
C GLU A 309 -7.76 -20.31 -20.87
N GLY A 310 -7.88 -18.99 -21.07
CA GLY A 310 -9.08 -18.22 -20.75
C GLY A 310 -9.17 -17.79 -19.30
N ILE A 311 -8.22 -18.16 -18.42
CA ILE A 311 -8.17 -17.73 -17.02
C ILE A 311 -6.97 -16.83 -16.78
N TYR A 312 -7.23 -15.67 -16.17
CA TYR A 312 -6.26 -14.64 -15.79
C TYR A 312 -6.26 -14.43 -14.27
N ALA A 313 -5.17 -13.92 -13.73
CA ALA A 313 -5.13 -13.48 -12.33
C ALA A 313 -4.40 -12.15 -12.20
N ILE A 314 -4.93 -11.24 -11.39
CA ILE A 314 -4.44 -9.87 -11.22
C ILE A 314 -4.48 -9.41 -9.76
N GLY A 315 -3.71 -8.40 -9.44
CA GLY A 315 -3.66 -7.82 -8.10
C GLY A 315 -2.90 -8.70 -7.10
N ASP A 316 -3.32 -8.68 -5.85
CA ASP A 316 -2.59 -9.31 -4.75
C ASP A 316 -2.47 -10.83 -4.88
N VAL A 317 -3.37 -11.49 -5.60
CA VAL A 317 -3.31 -12.95 -5.85
C VAL A 317 -2.23 -13.35 -6.85
N ALA A 318 -1.80 -12.41 -7.72
CA ALA A 318 -0.83 -12.65 -8.79
C ALA A 318 0.64 -12.36 -8.38
N GLY A 319 0.88 -11.90 -7.15
CA GLY A 319 2.23 -11.70 -6.63
C GLY A 319 2.50 -10.35 -5.99
N GLN A 320 3.73 -10.21 -5.50
CA GLN A 320 4.24 -8.96 -4.89
C GLN A 320 4.60 -7.90 -5.96
N PRO A 321 4.61 -6.60 -5.57
CA PRO A 321 4.11 -6.06 -4.31
C PRO A 321 2.58 -6.02 -4.27
N MET A 322 1.98 -6.20 -3.07
CA MET A 322 0.52 -6.10 -2.87
C MET A 322 0.11 -4.62 -2.77
N LEU A 323 0.05 -3.95 -3.93
CA LEU A 323 -0.24 -2.52 -4.05
C LEU A 323 -1.42 -2.29 -5.01
N ALA A 324 -2.33 -1.41 -4.60
CA ALA A 324 -3.55 -1.13 -5.36
C ALA A 324 -3.26 -0.66 -6.80
N HIS A 325 -2.31 0.25 -6.98
CA HIS A 325 -1.93 0.78 -8.29
C HIS A 325 -1.25 -0.27 -9.19
N LYS A 326 -0.47 -1.23 -8.62
CA LYS A 326 0.00 -2.40 -9.37
C LYS A 326 -1.19 -3.18 -9.91
N GLY A 327 -2.13 -3.56 -9.02
CA GLY A 327 -3.31 -4.33 -9.40
C GLY A 327 -4.18 -3.61 -10.45
N SER A 328 -4.37 -2.29 -10.32
CA SER A 328 -5.12 -1.50 -11.30
C SER A 328 -4.47 -1.54 -12.70
N HIS A 329 -3.16 -1.39 -12.78
CA HIS A 329 -2.44 -1.49 -14.06
C HIS A 329 -2.43 -2.92 -14.63
N GLU A 330 -2.30 -3.94 -13.80
CA GLU A 330 -2.48 -5.34 -14.21
C GLU A 330 -3.89 -5.59 -14.76
N GLY A 331 -4.92 -5.00 -14.15
CA GLY A 331 -6.30 -5.06 -14.65
C GLY A 331 -6.45 -4.47 -16.04
N ILE A 332 -5.80 -3.33 -16.33
CA ILE A 332 -5.80 -2.72 -17.65
C ILE A 332 -5.11 -3.65 -18.67
N VAL A 333 -3.91 -4.16 -18.35
CA VAL A 333 -3.14 -5.06 -19.23
C VAL A 333 -3.95 -6.33 -19.54
N ALA A 334 -4.57 -6.95 -18.54
CA ALA A 334 -5.40 -8.14 -18.73
C ALA A 334 -6.60 -7.86 -19.63
N ALA A 335 -7.35 -6.78 -19.37
CA ALA A 335 -8.51 -6.41 -20.18
C ALA A 335 -8.16 -6.11 -21.64
N GLU A 336 -7.07 -5.37 -21.88
CA GLU A 336 -6.59 -5.06 -23.23
C GLU A 336 -6.10 -6.31 -23.97
N HIS A 337 -5.41 -7.22 -23.28
CA HIS A 337 -4.99 -8.49 -23.87
C HIS A 337 -6.20 -9.38 -24.22
N ILE A 338 -7.20 -9.47 -23.34
CA ILE A 338 -8.46 -10.19 -23.58
C ILE A 338 -9.20 -9.65 -24.80
N ALA A 339 -9.21 -8.32 -24.98
CA ALA A 339 -9.81 -7.66 -26.12
C ALA A 339 -9.02 -7.79 -27.43
N GLY A 340 -7.93 -8.59 -27.44
CA GLY A 340 -7.09 -8.81 -28.61
C GLY A 340 -6.14 -7.67 -28.94
N GLN A 341 -5.94 -6.72 -28.03
CA GLN A 341 -4.91 -5.69 -28.15
C GLN A 341 -3.54 -6.25 -27.78
N ASN A 342 -2.48 -5.51 -28.05
CA ASN A 342 -1.11 -5.88 -27.68
C ASN A 342 -0.54 -4.87 -26.66
N PRO A 343 -1.01 -4.90 -25.39
CA PRO A 343 -0.54 -3.98 -24.38
C PRO A 343 0.92 -4.21 -24.02
N HIS A 344 1.58 -3.15 -23.55
CA HIS A 344 2.89 -3.31 -22.95
C HIS A 344 2.75 -3.99 -21.58
N PRO A 345 3.57 -5.01 -21.26
CA PRO A 345 3.61 -5.61 -19.94
C PRO A 345 3.93 -4.58 -18.87
N LEU A 346 3.35 -4.75 -17.68
CA LEU A 346 3.67 -3.91 -16.53
C LEU A 346 5.15 -4.09 -16.14
N ARG A 347 5.86 -3.00 -16.00
CA ARG A 347 7.22 -2.97 -15.47
C ARG A 347 7.18 -3.01 -13.94
N HIS A 348 7.29 -4.20 -13.35
CA HIS A 348 7.22 -4.40 -11.89
C HIS A 348 8.40 -3.72 -11.16
N ASP A 349 9.54 -3.52 -11.81
CA ASP A 349 10.69 -2.78 -11.29
C ASP A 349 10.49 -1.25 -11.26
N ASN A 350 9.37 -0.76 -11.78
CA ASN A 350 9.01 0.65 -11.82
C ASN A 350 7.71 0.98 -11.07
N ILE A 351 7.29 0.11 -10.17
CA ILE A 351 6.13 0.36 -9.31
C ILE A 351 6.57 1.15 -8.08
N PRO A 352 6.03 2.35 -7.82
CA PRO A 352 6.39 3.11 -6.64
C PRO A 352 5.85 2.46 -5.37
N SER A 353 6.68 2.41 -4.33
CA SER A 353 6.29 2.05 -2.97
C SER A 353 6.21 3.31 -2.13
N ILE A 354 5.09 3.54 -1.43
CA ILE A 354 4.81 4.77 -0.70
C ILE A 354 4.33 4.45 0.71
N GLY A 355 4.88 5.14 1.71
CA GLY A 355 4.37 5.21 3.07
C GLY A 355 3.91 6.64 3.36
N TYR A 356 2.64 6.78 3.74
CA TYR A 356 2.00 8.09 3.98
C TYR A 356 2.09 8.55 5.44
N CYS A 357 2.95 7.88 6.21
CA CYS A 357 3.30 8.33 7.56
C CYS A 357 4.02 9.68 7.55
N HIS A 358 4.22 10.28 8.71
CA HIS A 358 4.98 11.52 8.85
C HIS A 358 6.35 11.25 9.51
N PRO A 359 7.49 11.58 8.80
CA PRO A 359 7.58 12.05 7.41
C PRO A 359 7.18 10.97 6.38
N GLU A 360 6.61 11.41 5.24
CA GLU A 360 6.27 10.50 4.14
C GLU A 360 7.51 9.83 3.56
N VAL A 361 7.32 8.64 3.00
CA VAL A 361 8.40 7.87 2.37
C VAL A 361 7.97 7.42 0.98
N ALA A 362 8.83 7.61 -0.01
CA ALA A 362 8.60 7.10 -1.37
C ALA A 362 9.87 6.44 -1.91
N SER A 363 9.70 5.33 -2.60
CA SER A 363 10.79 4.56 -3.19
C SER A 363 10.35 3.99 -4.53
N ILE A 364 11.18 4.17 -5.56
CA ILE A 364 10.95 3.62 -6.88
C ILE A 364 12.27 3.16 -7.50
N GLY A 365 12.25 1.99 -8.15
CA GLY A 365 13.43 1.42 -8.76
C GLY A 365 14.35 0.71 -7.77
N LEU A 366 15.62 0.62 -8.11
CA LEU A 366 16.61 -0.12 -7.34
C LEU A 366 17.25 0.74 -6.25
N SER A 367 17.39 0.20 -5.05
CA SER A 367 18.29 0.79 -4.05
C SER A 367 19.75 0.68 -4.50
N GLU A 368 20.62 1.40 -3.81
CA GLU A 368 22.08 1.33 -4.06
C GLU A 368 22.59 -0.11 -3.96
N GLU A 369 22.16 -0.83 -2.91
CA GLU A 369 22.55 -2.22 -2.68
C GLU A 369 22.01 -3.15 -3.79
N GLN A 370 20.72 -3.01 -4.13
CA GLN A 370 20.08 -3.82 -5.17
C GLN A 370 20.69 -3.58 -6.54
N ALA A 371 21.07 -2.34 -6.86
CA ALA A 371 21.74 -2.01 -8.12
C ALA A 371 23.15 -2.61 -8.16
N ALA A 372 23.91 -2.54 -7.08
CA ALA A 372 25.22 -3.15 -6.96
C ALA A 372 25.15 -4.70 -7.06
N GLU A 373 24.17 -5.34 -6.41
CA GLU A 373 23.93 -6.79 -6.53
C GLU A 373 23.61 -7.24 -7.96
N LYS A 374 22.95 -6.37 -8.75
CA LYS A 374 22.69 -6.60 -10.18
C LYS A 374 23.88 -6.30 -11.08
N GLY A 375 25.01 -5.87 -10.53
CA GLY A 375 26.26 -5.62 -11.25
C GLY A 375 26.38 -4.25 -11.88
N PHE A 376 25.52 -3.29 -11.51
CA PHE A 376 25.70 -1.89 -11.91
C PHE A 376 26.85 -1.26 -11.13
N ASP A 377 27.63 -0.43 -11.81
CA ASP A 377 28.54 0.52 -11.17
C ASP A 377 27.75 1.80 -10.88
N VAL A 378 27.49 2.04 -9.59
CA VAL A 378 26.52 3.05 -9.17
C VAL A 378 27.17 4.30 -8.59
N LYS A 379 26.51 5.42 -8.81
CA LYS A 379 26.76 6.66 -8.11
C LYS A 379 25.49 7.18 -7.49
N VAL A 380 25.59 7.79 -6.32
CA VAL A 380 24.46 8.29 -5.53
C VAL A 380 24.55 9.81 -5.41
N GLY A 381 23.45 10.48 -5.75
CA GLY A 381 23.23 11.88 -5.39
C GLY A 381 22.21 11.98 -4.28
N LYS A 382 22.46 12.84 -3.32
CA LYS A 382 21.57 13.03 -2.18
C LYS A 382 21.43 14.50 -1.85
N PHE A 383 20.18 14.96 -1.71
CA PHE A 383 19.84 16.32 -1.33
C PHE A 383 19.05 16.36 -0.03
N PRO A 384 19.55 17.00 1.04
CA PRO A 384 18.83 17.09 2.32
C PRO A 384 17.74 18.16 2.27
N LEU A 385 16.54 17.85 2.77
CA LEU A 385 15.43 18.79 2.81
C LEU A 385 15.64 19.93 3.79
N SER A 386 16.59 19.82 4.71
CA SER A 386 17.02 20.94 5.59
C SER A 386 17.62 22.12 4.83
N ALA A 387 18.11 21.91 3.61
CA ALA A 387 18.58 22.95 2.70
C ALA A 387 17.50 23.45 1.72
N HIS A 388 16.29 22.86 1.75
CA HIS A 388 15.27 23.07 0.74
C HIS A 388 14.28 24.17 1.10
N GLY A 389 14.16 25.21 0.26
CA GLY A 389 13.32 26.39 0.53
C GLY A 389 11.86 26.06 0.78
N ARG A 390 11.22 25.20 -0.04
CA ARG A 390 9.81 24.82 0.12
C ARG A 390 9.57 24.01 1.38
N ALA A 391 10.47 23.07 1.74
CA ALA A 391 10.40 22.29 2.97
C ALA A 391 10.50 23.21 4.22
N LEU A 392 11.41 24.17 4.19
CA LEU A 392 11.54 25.19 5.24
C LEU A 392 10.27 26.03 5.39
N THR A 393 9.66 26.48 4.28
CA THR A 393 8.40 27.25 4.35
C THR A 393 7.22 26.43 4.86
N ALA A 394 7.22 25.11 4.62
CA ALA A 394 6.22 24.20 5.16
C ALA A 394 6.40 23.90 6.66
N GLY A 395 7.58 24.25 7.22
CA GLY A 395 7.95 23.90 8.59
C GLY A 395 8.26 22.40 8.75
N ASP A 396 8.54 21.71 7.66
CA ASP A 396 8.71 20.25 7.59
C ASP A 396 9.89 19.94 6.65
N ASN A 397 11.09 20.04 7.22
CA ASN A 397 12.36 19.98 6.49
C ASN A 397 13.22 18.76 6.91
N GLU A 398 12.62 17.80 7.59
CA GLU A 398 13.28 16.52 7.88
C GLU A 398 13.28 15.64 6.63
N GLY A 399 14.42 14.98 6.36
CA GLY A 399 14.53 14.02 5.28
C GLY A 399 15.44 14.42 4.14
N PHE A 400 15.29 13.72 3.02
CA PHE A 400 16.14 13.86 1.84
C PHE A 400 15.50 13.24 0.58
N VAL A 401 16.03 13.63 -0.57
CA VAL A 401 15.88 12.92 -1.85
C VAL A 401 17.22 12.27 -2.20
N LYS A 402 17.21 10.96 -2.50
CA LYS A 402 18.36 10.16 -2.91
C LYS A 402 18.10 9.60 -4.30
N MET A 403 19.01 9.84 -5.24
CA MET A 403 18.98 9.31 -6.61
C MET A 403 20.16 8.37 -6.81
N VAL A 404 19.88 7.18 -7.34
CA VAL A 404 20.86 6.15 -7.70
C VAL A 404 20.96 6.10 -9.20
N ILE A 405 22.16 6.30 -9.76
CA ILE A 405 22.43 6.30 -11.21
C ILE A 405 23.47 5.25 -11.60
N ASP A 406 23.37 4.74 -12.81
CA ASP A 406 24.44 3.99 -13.45
C ASP A 406 25.58 4.94 -13.90
N THR A 407 26.82 4.63 -13.51
CA THR A 407 27.98 5.49 -13.87
C THR A 407 28.30 5.45 -15.35
N LYS A 408 27.90 4.38 -16.06
CA LYS A 408 28.24 4.17 -17.48
C LYS A 408 27.40 5.04 -18.42
N TYR A 409 26.10 5.12 -18.15
CA TYR A 409 25.15 5.82 -19.03
C TYR A 409 24.48 7.00 -18.34
N GLY A 410 24.60 7.13 -17.02
CA GLY A 410 23.91 8.14 -16.24
C GLY A 410 22.42 7.85 -16.01
N GLU A 411 21.94 6.65 -16.41
CA GLU A 411 20.54 6.25 -16.28
C GLU A 411 20.11 6.22 -14.82
N VAL A 412 18.90 6.72 -14.53
CA VAL A 412 18.34 6.70 -13.19
C VAL A 412 17.80 5.31 -12.85
N LEU A 413 18.53 4.58 -12.01
CA LEU A 413 18.20 3.24 -11.55
C LEU A 413 17.17 3.24 -10.43
N GLY A 414 17.15 4.28 -9.59
CA GLY A 414 16.19 4.41 -8.51
C GLY A 414 16.18 5.79 -7.88
N VAL A 415 15.03 6.13 -7.26
CA VAL A 415 14.85 7.37 -6.48
C VAL A 415 14.17 7.01 -5.17
N HIS A 416 14.76 7.44 -4.06
CA HIS A 416 14.34 7.10 -2.71
C HIS A 416 14.23 8.37 -1.89
N MET A 417 13.07 8.61 -1.29
CA MET A 417 12.74 9.89 -0.71
C MET A 417 12.09 9.71 0.66
N ILE A 418 12.40 10.61 1.57
CA ILE A 418 11.71 10.74 2.85
C ILE A 418 11.56 12.20 3.19
N GLY A 419 10.36 12.64 3.57
CA GLY A 419 10.06 14.03 3.96
C GLY A 419 8.70 14.52 3.52
N HIS A 420 8.53 15.81 3.51
CA HIS A 420 7.28 16.50 3.19
C HIS A 420 6.83 16.26 1.74
N ASN A 421 5.61 15.73 1.55
CA ASN A 421 4.96 15.52 0.26
C ASN A 421 5.80 14.73 -0.77
N VAL A 422 6.70 13.85 -0.33
CA VAL A 422 7.53 13.06 -1.25
C VAL A 422 6.73 11.97 -1.97
N SER A 423 5.55 11.61 -1.47
CA SER A 423 4.62 10.70 -2.14
C SER A 423 4.25 11.18 -3.54
N GLU A 424 4.03 12.49 -3.71
CA GLU A 424 3.67 13.10 -5.00
C GLU A 424 4.85 13.15 -5.98
N LEU A 425 6.10 13.18 -5.50
CA LEU A 425 7.31 13.19 -6.34
C LEU A 425 7.60 11.83 -7.00
N ALA A 426 7.03 10.75 -6.47
CA ALA A 426 7.24 9.41 -7.02
C ALA A 426 6.79 9.27 -8.48
N ALA A 427 5.78 10.05 -8.90
CA ALA A 427 5.29 10.03 -10.28
C ALA A 427 6.31 10.59 -11.28
N GLU A 428 6.99 11.68 -10.94
CA GLU A 428 8.07 12.26 -11.75
C GLU A 428 9.21 11.26 -11.93
N ALA A 429 9.68 10.69 -10.83
CA ALA A 429 10.73 9.67 -10.85
C ALA A 429 10.30 8.43 -11.68
N GLY A 430 9.05 8.00 -11.56
CA GLY A 430 8.49 6.86 -12.28
C GLY A 430 8.43 7.07 -13.79
N ILE A 431 7.99 8.24 -14.23
CA ILE A 431 7.94 8.61 -15.65
C ILE A 431 9.38 8.72 -16.21
N GLY A 432 10.30 9.37 -15.49
CA GLY A 432 11.69 9.48 -15.90
C GLY A 432 12.31 8.10 -16.12
N ARG A 433 12.17 7.18 -15.16
CA ARG A 433 12.66 5.81 -15.30
C ARG A 433 11.96 5.02 -16.42
N MET A 434 10.66 5.23 -16.63
CA MET A 434 9.95 4.58 -17.74
C MET A 434 10.49 5.00 -19.11
N LEU A 435 10.98 6.23 -19.22
CA LEU A 435 11.59 6.80 -20.43
C LEU A 435 13.11 6.59 -20.48
N GLU A 436 13.69 5.83 -19.54
CA GLU A 436 15.14 5.59 -19.43
C GLU A 436 15.94 6.90 -19.33
N ALA A 437 15.36 7.90 -18.63
CA ALA A 437 16.00 9.19 -18.44
C ALA A 437 17.27 9.05 -17.59
N THR A 438 18.26 9.87 -17.90
CA THR A 438 19.47 10.02 -17.12
C THR A 438 19.33 11.14 -16.08
N ALA A 439 20.28 11.26 -15.18
CA ALA A 439 20.30 12.36 -14.23
C ALA A 439 20.35 13.74 -14.92
N GLU A 440 20.89 13.80 -16.16
CA GLU A 440 20.99 15.05 -16.93
C GLU A 440 19.62 15.62 -17.30
N GLU A 441 18.63 14.77 -17.70
CA GLU A 441 17.28 15.22 -18.01
C GLU A 441 16.57 15.78 -16.78
N PHE A 442 16.73 15.14 -15.63
CA PHE A 442 16.19 15.63 -14.35
C PHE A 442 16.81 16.97 -13.94
N ALA A 443 18.15 17.13 -14.16
CA ALA A 443 18.87 18.36 -13.82
C ALA A 443 18.59 19.49 -14.82
N ALA A 444 18.36 19.19 -16.08
CA ALA A 444 18.14 20.17 -17.16
C ALA A 444 16.70 20.70 -17.18
N HIS A 445 15.73 19.94 -16.63
CA HIS A 445 14.33 20.38 -16.61
C HIS A 445 14.14 21.53 -15.60
N PRO A 446 13.56 22.68 -16.02
CA PRO A 446 13.28 23.78 -15.08
C PRO A 446 12.13 23.40 -14.15
N HIS A 447 12.43 23.13 -12.91
CA HIS A 447 11.40 22.90 -11.89
C HIS A 447 10.78 24.23 -11.42
N GLY A 448 9.48 24.18 -11.08
CA GLY A 448 8.79 25.38 -10.57
C GLY A 448 9.37 25.79 -9.21
N HIS A 449 9.57 27.11 -8.99
CA HIS A 449 10.08 27.64 -7.72
C HIS A 449 9.00 28.40 -6.92
N PRO A 450 8.85 28.14 -5.60
CA PRO A 450 9.43 27.04 -4.82
C PRO A 450 8.51 25.80 -4.79
N THR A 451 9.01 24.65 -5.18
CA THR A 451 8.28 23.37 -5.12
C THR A 451 9.16 22.27 -4.55
N MET A 452 8.53 21.19 -4.02
CA MET A 452 9.28 20.05 -3.50
C MET A 452 10.06 19.30 -4.60
N SER A 453 9.62 19.38 -5.86
CA SER A 453 10.30 18.71 -7.00
C SER A 453 11.70 19.25 -7.29
N GLU A 454 12.03 20.48 -6.88
CA GLU A 454 13.42 21.00 -6.96
C GLU A 454 14.43 20.12 -6.20
N ALA A 455 13.96 19.38 -5.17
CA ALA A 455 14.82 18.43 -4.44
C ALA A 455 15.22 17.22 -5.31
N VAL A 456 14.39 16.84 -6.28
CA VAL A 456 14.72 15.77 -7.25
C VAL A 456 15.81 16.26 -8.21
N MET A 457 15.68 17.50 -8.71
CA MET A 457 16.71 18.15 -9.55
C MET A 457 18.05 18.24 -8.81
N GLU A 458 18.05 18.70 -7.56
CA GLU A 458 19.28 18.83 -6.77
C GLU A 458 19.92 17.46 -6.45
N ALA A 459 19.13 16.42 -6.23
CA ALA A 459 19.65 15.06 -6.08
C ALA A 459 20.28 14.56 -7.38
N ALA A 460 19.71 14.89 -8.54
CA ALA A 460 20.29 14.57 -9.84
C ALA A 460 21.61 15.33 -10.07
N LEU A 461 21.66 16.63 -9.74
CA LEU A 461 22.88 17.44 -9.78
C LEU A 461 23.95 16.87 -8.84
N ALA A 462 23.57 16.44 -7.63
CA ALA A 462 24.48 15.83 -6.68
C ALA A 462 25.07 14.51 -7.19
N ALA A 463 24.26 13.69 -7.89
CA ALA A 463 24.73 12.45 -8.51
C ALA A 463 25.80 12.71 -9.59
N MET A 464 25.83 13.91 -10.19
CA MET A 464 26.80 14.34 -11.18
C MET A 464 27.94 15.22 -10.63
N ASP A 465 28.09 15.35 -9.30
CA ASP A 465 29.03 16.28 -8.63
C ASP A 465 28.80 17.76 -8.99
N ARG A 466 27.56 18.14 -9.26
CA ARG A 466 27.16 19.49 -9.72
C ARG A 466 26.15 20.16 -8.78
N ALA A 467 25.97 19.62 -7.56
CA ALA A 467 25.05 20.21 -6.58
C ALA A 467 25.33 21.73 -6.37
N ILE A 468 24.25 22.51 -6.29
CA ILE A 468 24.33 23.97 -6.18
C ILE A 468 24.01 24.43 -4.77
N HIS A 469 23.03 23.80 -4.10
CA HIS A 469 22.48 24.28 -2.84
C HIS A 469 22.90 23.44 -1.62
N ILE A 470 23.93 22.58 -1.76
CA ILE A 470 24.58 21.82 -0.68
C ILE A 470 26.11 21.87 -0.76
#